data_d61f758d8f03e6f5ecac808dbae3013b
#
_entry.id   d61f758d8f03e6f5ecac808dbae3013b
#
_cell.length_a   1.000
_cell.length_b   1.000
_cell.length_c   1.000
_cell.angle_alpha   90.00
_cell.angle_beta   90.00
_cell.angle_gamma   90.00
#
_symmetry.space_group_name_H-M   'P 1'
#
loop_
_entity.id
_entity.type
_entity.pdbx_description
1 polymer ?
#
loop_
_entity_poly.entity_id
_entity_poly.type
_entity_poly.pdbx_seq_one_letter_code
_entity_poly.pdbx_strand_id
1 'polypeptide(L)'
;MYNELRKSWAKIFLQITGEEVLCPVEIKNVRGNTFCIDTGMTYIPFYKVNDEEIIMLDTGWAAGEQKGITEALQKNALKVVGIINSHAHIDHSGNNSYLREKYSCQIAMPACEAMICSSMINLKLYYNTLSMTEITEHLGHMVCPVDFPIADEQTSI
;
A
#
# COMPACT_ATOMS: atom_id res chain seq x y z
N MET A 1 -16.73 11.82 -1.20
CA MET A 1 -17.30 12.77 -0.23
C MET A 1 -16.55 12.75 1.10
N TYR A 2 -16.39 11.63 1.81
CA TYR A 2 -15.67 11.56 3.10
C TYR A 2 -14.18 11.97 3.00
N ASN A 3 -13.46 11.55 1.95
CA ASN A 3 -12.05 11.90 1.73
C ASN A 3 -11.82 13.37 1.37
N GLU A 4 -12.75 14.00 0.67
CA GLU A 4 -12.63 15.43 0.35
C GLU A 4 -12.86 16.31 1.59
N LEU A 5 -13.75 15.89 2.48
CA LEU A 5 -13.94 16.56 3.77
C LEU A 5 -12.68 16.46 4.64
N ARG A 6 -12.04 15.29 4.74
CA ARG A 6 -10.79 15.12 5.51
C ARG A 6 -9.64 15.95 4.93
N LYS A 7 -9.46 15.96 3.59
CA LYS A 7 -8.47 16.81 2.92
C LYS A 7 -8.72 18.31 3.16
N SER A 8 -9.99 18.71 3.17
CA SER A 8 -10.38 20.08 3.46
C SER A 8 -10.06 20.46 4.91
N TRP A 9 -10.36 19.58 5.87
CA TRP A 9 -10.05 19.82 7.29
C TRP A 9 -8.55 19.80 7.55
N ALA A 10 -7.77 18.90 6.96
CA ALA A 10 -6.32 18.89 7.08
C ALA A 10 -5.68 20.17 6.52
N LYS A 11 -6.17 20.67 5.37
CA LYS A 11 -5.74 21.97 4.83
C LYS A 11 -6.09 23.16 5.73
N ILE A 12 -7.30 23.18 6.29
CA ILE A 12 -7.75 24.23 7.21
C ILE A 12 -6.91 24.19 8.49
N PHE A 13 -6.64 23.00 9.03
CA PHE A 13 -5.82 22.85 10.23
C PHE A 13 -4.38 23.29 10.00
N LEU A 14 -3.77 22.90 8.86
CA LEU A 14 -2.43 23.34 8.45
C LEU A 14 -2.36 24.86 8.30
N GLN A 15 -3.40 25.51 7.77
CA GLN A 15 -3.48 26.98 7.67
C GLN A 15 -3.60 27.67 9.03
N ILE A 16 -4.24 27.04 10.02
CA ILE A 16 -4.47 27.62 11.34
C ILE A 16 -3.28 27.38 12.27
N THR A 17 -2.67 26.20 12.23
CA THR A 17 -1.64 25.78 13.21
C THR A 17 -0.23 25.79 12.65
N GLY A 18 -0.06 25.77 11.33
CA GLY A 18 1.24 25.57 10.67
C GLY A 18 1.83 24.17 10.85
N GLU A 19 1.10 23.26 11.49
CA GLU A 19 1.51 21.87 11.72
C GLU A 19 0.75 20.92 10.79
N GLU A 20 1.49 20.01 10.15
CA GLU A 20 0.92 18.92 9.39
C GLU A 20 0.28 17.92 10.38
N VAL A 21 -1.04 17.74 10.33
CA VAL A 21 -1.72 16.71 11.13
C VAL A 21 -1.38 15.36 10.52
N LEU A 22 -0.24 14.83 10.91
CA LEU A 22 0.07 13.41 10.73
C LEU A 22 -0.76 12.66 11.77
N CYS A 23 -1.85 12.02 11.35
CA CYS A 23 -2.48 11.02 12.21
C CYS A 23 -1.39 9.99 12.56
N PRO A 24 -1.12 9.72 13.84
CA PRO A 24 -0.10 8.75 14.21
C PRO A 24 -0.46 7.38 13.59
N VAL A 25 0.51 6.79 12.89
CA VAL A 25 0.36 5.44 12.37
C VAL A 25 0.50 4.46 13.52
N GLU A 26 -0.50 3.63 13.73
CA GLU A 26 -0.56 2.69 14.84
C GLU A 26 -0.68 1.25 14.36
N ILE A 27 -0.04 0.33 15.07
CA ILE A 27 -0.23 -1.12 14.87
C ILE A 27 -1.22 -1.61 15.92
N LYS A 28 -2.31 -2.22 15.46
CA LYS A 28 -3.38 -2.78 16.31
C LYS A 28 -3.46 -4.29 16.11
N ASN A 29 -3.55 -5.05 17.20
CA ASN A 29 -3.86 -6.47 17.11
C ASN A 29 -5.34 -6.65 16.78
N VAL A 30 -5.63 -7.45 15.75
CA VAL A 30 -6.99 -7.79 15.35
C VAL A 30 -7.40 -9.11 16.01
N ARG A 31 -6.64 -10.18 15.78
CA ARG A 31 -6.87 -11.50 16.38
C ARG A 31 -5.65 -12.42 16.16
N GLY A 32 -5.16 -13.04 17.22
CA GLY A 32 -4.02 -13.96 17.15
C GLY A 32 -2.82 -13.28 16.48
N ASN A 33 -2.31 -13.86 15.40
CA ASN A 33 -1.18 -13.32 14.64
C ASN A 33 -1.58 -12.30 13.55
N THR A 34 -2.86 -11.94 13.46
CA THR A 34 -3.34 -10.92 12.52
C THR A 34 -3.37 -9.57 13.21
N PHE A 35 -2.75 -8.59 12.56
CA PHE A 35 -2.63 -7.21 12.99
C PHE A 35 -3.08 -6.28 11.87
N CYS A 36 -3.18 -5.00 12.18
CA CYS A 36 -3.50 -3.96 11.22
C CYS A 36 -2.64 -2.72 11.47
N ILE A 37 -2.09 -2.14 10.42
CA ILE A 37 -1.51 -0.79 10.45
C ILE A 37 -2.65 0.18 10.16
N ASP A 38 -2.98 1.01 11.14
CA ASP A 38 -3.94 2.11 11.00
C ASP A 38 -3.16 3.37 10.66
N THR A 39 -3.28 3.85 9.42
CA THR A 39 -2.63 5.09 8.96
C THR A 39 -3.52 6.32 9.19
N GLY A 40 -4.72 6.12 9.70
CA GLY A 40 -5.76 7.14 9.75
C GLY A 40 -6.47 7.39 8.42
N MET A 41 -5.93 6.91 7.30
CA MET A 41 -6.55 6.93 5.96
C MET A 41 -6.91 5.54 5.48
N THR A 42 -6.01 4.58 5.65
CA THR A 42 -6.19 3.18 5.28
C THR A 42 -5.92 2.26 6.47
N TYR A 43 -6.52 1.07 6.41
CA TYR A 43 -6.25 -0.04 7.31
C TYR A 43 -5.53 -1.10 6.51
N ILE A 44 -4.26 -1.36 6.85
CA ILE A 44 -3.41 -2.31 6.13
C ILE A 44 -3.23 -3.55 7.01
N PRO A 45 -3.94 -4.65 6.74
CA PRO A 45 -3.79 -5.87 7.51
C PRO A 45 -2.42 -6.53 7.25
N PHE A 46 -1.91 -7.23 8.25
CA PHE A 46 -0.76 -8.10 8.08
C PHE A 46 -0.82 -9.30 9.02
N TYR A 47 -0.13 -10.35 8.64
CA TYR A 47 0.02 -11.57 9.43
C TYR A 47 1.46 -11.71 9.91
N LYS A 48 1.67 -11.93 11.21
CA LYS A 48 2.98 -12.28 11.77
C LYS A 48 3.30 -13.73 11.50
N VAL A 49 4.35 -13.96 10.70
CA VAL A 49 4.90 -15.30 10.46
C VAL A 49 5.67 -15.77 11.70
N ASN A 50 6.39 -14.84 12.31
CA ASN A 50 7.11 -14.99 13.58
C ASN A 50 7.20 -13.62 14.29
N ASP A 51 8.04 -13.49 15.32
CA ASP A 51 8.14 -12.25 16.11
C ASP A 51 8.64 -11.04 15.30
N GLU A 52 9.43 -11.27 14.24
CA GLU A 52 10.07 -10.21 13.46
C GLU A 52 9.54 -10.11 12.03
N GLU A 53 9.00 -11.19 11.44
CA GLU A 53 8.63 -11.27 10.04
C GLU A 53 7.13 -11.24 9.83
N ILE A 54 6.71 -10.46 8.83
CA ILE A 54 5.31 -10.29 8.48
C ILE A 54 5.05 -10.47 6.99
N ILE A 55 3.84 -10.92 6.67
CA ILE A 55 3.25 -10.84 5.34
C ILE A 55 2.16 -9.77 5.37
N MET A 56 2.28 -8.75 4.53
CA MET A 56 1.26 -7.69 4.40
C MET A 56 0.16 -8.14 3.44
N LEU A 57 -1.07 -7.76 3.77
CA LEU A 57 -2.24 -7.88 2.90
C LEU A 57 -2.58 -6.48 2.41
N ASP A 58 -2.24 -6.20 1.14
CA ASP A 58 -2.18 -4.86 0.57
C ASP A 58 -1.12 -3.94 1.22
N THR A 59 -0.90 -2.76 0.65
CA THR A 59 0.18 -1.87 1.08
C THR A 59 -0.23 -0.43 1.31
N GLY A 60 -1.53 -0.12 1.15
CA GLY A 60 -2.06 1.22 1.37
C GLY A 60 -1.69 2.22 0.28
N TRP A 61 -1.95 3.47 0.57
CA TRP A 61 -1.77 4.60 -0.35
C TRP A 61 -0.34 5.14 -0.28
N ALA A 62 0.32 5.34 -1.43
CA ALA A 62 1.70 5.85 -1.46
C ALA A 62 1.84 7.28 -0.94
N ALA A 63 0.90 8.14 -1.27
CA ALA A 63 0.99 9.56 -0.94
C ALA A 63 0.84 9.83 0.56
N GLY A 64 1.96 10.09 1.23
CA GLY A 64 2.02 10.49 2.63
C GLY A 64 2.04 9.35 3.64
N GLU A 65 1.75 8.09 3.26
CA GLU A 65 1.72 6.96 4.20
C GLU A 65 3.06 6.22 4.35
N GLN A 66 3.91 6.24 3.33
CA GLN A 66 5.17 5.46 3.28
C GLN A 66 6.05 5.65 4.52
N LYS A 67 6.25 6.88 4.94
CA LYS A 67 7.08 7.22 6.10
C LYS A 67 6.47 6.65 7.38
N GLY A 68 5.18 6.90 7.61
CA GLY A 68 4.48 6.45 8.80
C GLY A 68 4.41 4.93 8.90
N ILE A 69 4.12 4.23 7.80
CA ILE A 69 4.13 2.75 7.73
C ILE A 69 5.52 2.24 8.12
N THR A 70 6.57 2.81 7.53
CA THR A 70 7.94 2.37 7.77
C THR A 70 8.37 2.59 9.21
N GLU A 71 8.08 3.75 9.79
CA GLU A 71 8.39 4.07 11.18
C GLU A 71 7.65 3.16 12.15
N ALA A 72 6.37 2.84 11.86
CA ALA A 72 5.58 1.91 12.66
C ALA A 72 6.17 0.49 12.63
N LEU A 73 6.57 0.00 11.46
CA LEU A 73 7.24 -1.30 11.32
C LEU A 73 8.58 -1.32 12.05
N GLN A 74 9.41 -0.31 11.89
CA GLN A 74 10.73 -0.22 12.56
C GLN A 74 10.60 -0.14 14.09
N LYS A 75 9.66 0.65 14.60
CA LYS A 75 9.39 0.77 16.04
C LYS A 75 8.99 -0.56 16.68
N ASN A 76 8.37 -1.44 15.91
CA ASN A 76 7.94 -2.76 16.36
C ASN A 76 8.91 -3.89 15.95
N ALA A 77 10.10 -3.56 15.43
CA ALA A 77 11.11 -4.50 14.94
C ALA A 77 10.56 -5.49 13.89
N LEU A 78 9.65 -5.03 13.02
CA LEU A 78 8.99 -5.85 12.02
C LEU A 78 9.62 -5.67 10.62
N LYS A 79 9.82 -6.79 9.93
CA LYS A 79 10.33 -6.88 8.57
C LYS A 79 9.29 -7.50 7.65
N VAL A 80 9.01 -6.84 6.54
CA VAL A 80 8.12 -7.38 5.50
C VAL A 80 8.86 -8.42 4.68
N VAL A 81 8.42 -9.67 4.70
CA VAL A 81 8.98 -10.77 3.90
C VAL A 81 8.14 -11.09 2.68
N GLY A 82 6.86 -10.72 2.69
CA GLY A 82 5.95 -10.90 1.58
C GLY A 82 4.80 -9.89 1.58
N ILE A 83 4.25 -9.66 0.41
CA ILE A 83 3.05 -8.85 0.18
C ILE A 83 2.08 -9.70 -0.63
N ILE A 84 0.83 -9.76 -0.19
CA ILE A 84 -0.26 -10.34 -0.95
C ILE A 84 -1.23 -9.20 -1.25
N ASN A 85 -1.39 -8.83 -2.52
CA ASN A 85 -2.37 -7.82 -2.91
C ASN A 85 -3.69 -8.45 -3.31
N SER A 86 -4.76 -7.82 -2.88
CA SER A 86 -6.11 -8.16 -3.32
C SER A 86 -6.35 -7.74 -4.77
N HIS A 87 -5.87 -6.55 -5.15
CA HIS A 87 -6.00 -5.98 -6.50
C HIS A 87 -5.04 -4.79 -6.69
N ALA A 88 -5.02 -4.21 -7.91
CA ALA A 88 -4.03 -3.23 -8.35
C ALA A 88 -4.45 -1.76 -8.16
N HIS A 89 -5.49 -1.44 -7.39
CA HIS A 89 -5.81 -0.04 -7.10
C HIS A 89 -4.73 0.62 -6.24
N ILE A 90 -4.57 1.93 -6.42
CA ILE A 90 -3.49 2.70 -5.80
C ILE A 90 -3.52 2.69 -4.27
N ASP A 91 -4.69 2.60 -3.67
CA ASP A 91 -4.90 2.51 -2.23
C ASP A 91 -4.66 1.10 -1.65
N HIS A 92 -4.40 0.12 -2.52
CA HIS A 92 -4.08 -1.27 -2.16
C HIS A 92 -2.65 -1.66 -2.54
N SER A 93 -2.14 -1.19 -3.67
CA SER A 93 -0.81 -1.55 -4.19
C SER A 93 0.17 -0.36 -4.25
N GLY A 94 -0.21 0.80 -3.74
CA GLY A 94 0.54 2.04 -3.89
C GLY A 94 1.95 2.02 -3.30
N ASN A 95 2.20 1.21 -2.28
CA ASN A 95 3.52 1.12 -1.65
C ASN A 95 4.31 -0.14 -2.05
N ASN A 96 3.84 -0.92 -3.03
CA ASN A 96 4.48 -2.18 -3.42
C ASN A 96 5.96 -2.01 -3.79
N SER A 97 6.28 -1.15 -4.75
CA SER A 97 7.65 -0.96 -5.23
C SER A 97 8.55 -0.42 -4.12
N TYR A 98 8.07 0.51 -3.32
CA TYR A 98 8.80 1.07 -2.18
C TYR A 98 9.15 0.01 -1.12
N LEU A 99 8.16 -0.79 -0.70
CA LEU A 99 8.37 -1.83 0.31
C LEU A 99 9.25 -2.97 -0.24
N ARG A 100 9.06 -3.33 -1.52
CA ARG A 100 9.91 -4.31 -2.20
C ARG A 100 11.37 -3.87 -2.23
N GLU A 101 11.65 -2.63 -2.60
CA GLU A 101 13.01 -2.08 -2.61
C GLU A 101 13.61 -2.07 -1.20
N LYS A 102 12.84 -1.63 -0.22
CA LYS A 102 13.30 -1.50 1.16
C LYS A 102 13.58 -2.83 1.86
N TYR A 103 12.70 -3.81 1.69
CA TYR A 103 12.75 -5.08 2.45
C TYR A 103 13.17 -6.28 1.60
N SER A 104 13.34 -6.12 0.29
CA SER A 104 13.59 -7.22 -0.66
C SER A 104 12.52 -8.32 -0.58
N CYS A 105 11.26 -7.94 -0.32
CA CYS A 105 10.16 -8.87 -0.14
C CYS A 105 9.57 -9.30 -1.50
N GLN A 106 8.90 -10.45 -1.49
CA GLN A 106 8.18 -10.98 -2.65
C GLN A 106 6.74 -10.49 -2.68
N ILE A 107 6.18 -10.41 -3.90
CA ILE A 107 4.81 -9.94 -4.12
C ILE A 107 4.00 -11.02 -4.84
N ALA A 108 2.83 -11.34 -4.25
CA ALA A 108 1.79 -12.14 -4.86
C ALA A 108 0.57 -11.27 -5.18
N MET A 109 -0.06 -11.48 -6.34
CA MET A 109 -1.23 -10.73 -6.78
C MET A 109 -2.03 -11.58 -7.79
N PRO A 110 -3.36 -11.43 -7.90
CA PRO A 110 -4.11 -12.05 -8.98
C PRO A 110 -3.49 -11.75 -10.35
N ALA A 111 -3.42 -12.72 -11.24
CA ALA A 111 -2.69 -12.61 -12.51
C ALA A 111 -3.21 -11.44 -13.39
N CYS A 112 -4.53 -11.22 -13.43
CA CYS A 112 -5.13 -10.10 -14.15
C CYS A 112 -4.69 -8.74 -13.59
N GLU A 113 -4.59 -8.63 -12.26
CA GLU A 113 -4.16 -7.42 -11.56
C GLU A 113 -2.65 -7.17 -11.70
N ALA A 114 -1.85 -8.24 -11.68
CA ALA A 114 -0.40 -8.18 -11.91
C ALA A 114 -0.07 -7.59 -13.29
N MET A 115 -0.90 -7.86 -14.30
CA MET A 115 -0.75 -7.27 -15.63
C MET A 115 -0.90 -5.74 -15.60
N ILE A 116 -1.78 -5.19 -14.77
CA ILE A 116 -2.00 -3.74 -14.66
C ILE A 116 -0.72 -3.06 -14.17
N CYS A 117 -0.07 -3.63 -13.15
CA CYS A 117 1.15 -3.08 -12.55
C CYS A 117 2.42 -3.41 -13.35
N SER A 118 2.34 -4.13 -14.47
CA SER A 118 3.53 -4.59 -15.20
C SER A 118 4.20 -3.52 -16.07
N SER A 119 3.48 -2.45 -16.43
CA SER A 119 4.02 -1.36 -17.26
C SER A 119 3.19 -0.08 -17.18
N MET A 120 3.82 1.05 -17.54
CA MET A 120 3.15 2.34 -17.67
C MET A 120 2.00 2.32 -18.68
N ILE A 121 2.15 1.52 -19.75
CA ILE A 121 1.12 1.39 -20.79
C ILE A 121 -0.11 0.68 -20.21
N ASN A 122 0.08 -0.37 -19.44
CA ASN A 122 -1.02 -1.10 -18.80
C ASN A 122 -1.74 -0.26 -17.75
N LEU A 123 -1.00 0.52 -16.95
CA LEU A 123 -1.59 1.52 -16.06
C LEU A 123 -2.43 2.55 -16.84
N LYS A 124 -1.92 3.05 -17.98
CA LYS A 124 -2.67 3.99 -18.82
C LYS A 124 -3.93 3.37 -19.42
N LEU A 125 -3.89 2.11 -19.81
CA LEU A 125 -5.07 1.41 -20.33
C LEU A 125 -6.12 1.23 -19.23
N TYR A 126 -5.70 0.92 -18.02
CA TYR A 126 -6.57 0.74 -16.88
C TYR A 126 -7.15 2.07 -16.37
N TYR A 127 -6.30 3.06 -16.12
CA TYR A 127 -6.69 4.43 -15.74
C TYR A 127 -6.87 5.30 -16.99
N ASN A 128 -7.74 4.88 -17.91
CA ASN A 128 -7.86 5.44 -19.26
C ASN A 128 -8.30 6.90 -19.30
N THR A 129 -8.92 7.42 -18.25
CA THR A 129 -9.35 8.83 -18.14
C THR A 129 -8.19 9.79 -17.84
N LEU A 130 -7.06 9.29 -17.31
CA LEU A 130 -5.88 10.09 -17.04
C LEU A 130 -4.99 10.20 -18.27
N SER A 131 -4.32 11.33 -18.47
CA SER A 131 -3.28 11.47 -19.49
C SER A 131 -2.02 10.65 -19.16
N MET A 132 -1.14 10.43 -20.11
CA MET A 132 0.12 9.72 -19.84
C MET A 132 1.02 10.49 -18.87
N THR A 133 0.97 11.81 -18.89
CA THR A 133 1.68 12.67 -17.93
C THR A 133 1.18 12.43 -16.50
N GLU A 134 -0.13 12.47 -16.29
CA GLU A 134 -0.74 12.18 -14.96
C GLU A 134 -0.43 10.77 -14.47
N ILE A 135 -0.44 9.77 -15.37
CA ILE A 135 -0.03 8.40 -15.02
C ILE A 135 1.44 8.38 -14.55
N THR A 136 2.33 9.05 -15.29
CA THR A 136 3.75 9.05 -14.95
C THR A 136 4.00 9.74 -13.60
N GLU A 137 3.38 10.88 -13.38
CA GLU A 137 3.59 11.70 -12.19
C GLU A 137 2.93 11.11 -10.93
N HIS A 138 1.74 10.52 -11.06
CA HIS A 138 0.93 10.12 -9.90
C HIS A 138 0.85 8.61 -9.67
N LEU A 139 1.03 7.80 -10.71
CA LEU A 139 0.85 6.35 -10.65
C LEU A 139 2.10 5.54 -11.04
N GLY A 140 3.15 6.20 -11.56
CA GLY A 140 4.34 5.52 -12.05
C GLY A 140 5.01 4.61 -11.01
N HIS A 141 4.88 4.95 -9.72
CA HIS A 141 5.37 4.14 -8.61
C HIS A 141 4.64 2.80 -8.42
N MET A 142 3.46 2.62 -9.05
CA MET A 142 2.73 1.35 -9.04
C MET A 142 3.33 0.31 -9.98
N VAL A 143 4.18 0.69 -10.93
CA VAL A 143 4.88 -0.27 -11.79
C VAL A 143 5.86 -1.06 -10.95
N CYS A 144 5.53 -2.32 -10.72
CA CYS A 144 6.29 -3.20 -9.85
C CYS A 144 6.21 -4.65 -10.35
N PRO A 145 7.32 -5.37 -10.45
CA PRO A 145 7.30 -6.80 -10.76
C PRO A 145 6.54 -7.58 -9.69
N VAL A 146 5.68 -8.50 -10.12
CA VAL A 146 4.98 -9.45 -9.26
C VAL A 146 5.65 -10.82 -9.39
N ASP A 147 6.08 -11.40 -8.27
CA ASP A 147 6.82 -12.68 -8.26
C ASP A 147 5.88 -13.87 -8.46
N PHE A 148 4.68 -13.78 -7.88
CA PHE A 148 3.68 -14.84 -7.89
C PHE A 148 2.34 -14.33 -8.43
N PRO A 149 2.14 -14.30 -9.76
CA PRO A 149 0.83 -14.06 -10.34
C PRO A 149 -0.06 -15.26 -10.06
N ILE A 150 -1.13 -15.06 -9.28
CA ILE A 150 -2.07 -16.13 -8.89
C ILE A 150 -3.12 -16.26 -9.97
N ALA A 151 -3.19 -17.43 -10.61
CA ALA A 151 -4.24 -17.75 -11.59
C ALA A 151 -5.55 -18.13 -10.89
N ASP A 152 -6.68 -17.83 -11.51
CA ASP A 152 -8.04 -18.07 -10.97
C ASP A 152 -8.32 -19.55 -10.64
N GLU A 153 -7.60 -20.48 -11.30
CA GLU A 153 -7.75 -21.93 -11.11
C GLU A 153 -6.87 -22.50 -9.97
N GLN A 154 -6.02 -21.68 -9.35
CA GLN A 154 -5.19 -22.13 -8.24
C GLN A 154 -5.97 -22.03 -6.92
N THR A 155 -6.68 -23.10 -6.59
CA THR A 155 -7.51 -23.17 -5.36
C THR A 155 -6.77 -23.71 -4.14
N SER A 156 -5.49 -24.08 -4.25
CA SER A 156 -4.68 -24.55 -3.12
C SER A 156 -3.26 -23.98 -3.16
N ILE A 157 -2.89 -23.35 -2.10
CA ILE A 157 -1.52 -22.99 -1.74
C ILE A 157 -0.97 -24.08 -0.83
#